data_8b8f917c6e25fbd1f8c7bfaffac8879a
#
_entry.id   8b8f917c6e25fbd1f8c7bfaffac8879a
#
_cell.length_a   1.000
_cell.length_b   1.000
_cell.length_c   1.000
_cell.angle_alpha   90.00
_cell.angle_beta   90.00
_cell.angle_gamma   90.00
#
_symmetry.space_group_name_H-M   'P 1'
#
loop_
_entity.id
_entity.type
_entity.pdbx_description
1 polymer ?
#
loop_
_entity_poly.entity_id
_entity_poly.type
_entity_poly.pdbx_seq_one_letter_code
_entity_poly.pdbx_strand_id
1 'polypeptide(L)'
;GGGGRAHPSPPAPPRHPAAGAPRSADPGYTPSGREPRIWITSRRGVPFHARVDAPGVTAPVAFLTPERVAALAARDRLDFRADVLPWLLADLELAWYDRVLELHPGHLPDPGALRRALAEPPGPDREAALRTAAPAALRLDLDAVAEPLRGRSFARPAELDAWWARHLDADVAAATDPRVPPPAALAVAIRQARPALRRLITAGNLSGASYRRDVLGWFNGFANFVSGGPPALRVRQLRALLDAGVVRLLGPARPGTLGKSAVVAGLSVRPDAVIDAWLPGTDVTTDGPGVVRRLLADGVARPHRLPPAGPDAEPLPTGALDVRPADGRVRRPDGTAHRALFAVGVPLEGVRWTTAIGARPGTNADFFHETDRVAAELLRAVAPPQGGHTAAPVPRRPLTEERQQ
;
A
#
# COMPACT_ATOMS: atom_id res chain seq x y z
N GLY A 1 -9.56 -15.81 54.17
CA GLY A 1 -10.64 -15.12 53.47
C GLY A 1 -10.03 -14.13 52.45
N GLY A 2 -9.82 -14.53 51.22
CA GLY A 2 -9.36 -13.66 50.16
C GLY A 2 -10.39 -13.66 49.01
N GLY A 3 -11.26 -12.64 49.01
CA GLY A 3 -12.23 -12.43 47.91
C GLY A 3 -11.54 -11.87 46.70
N GLY A 4 -11.31 -12.72 45.68
CA GLY A 4 -10.88 -12.30 44.35
C GLY A 4 -12.00 -11.55 43.66
N ARG A 5 -11.82 -10.25 43.41
CA ARG A 5 -12.71 -9.47 42.52
C ARG A 5 -12.47 -9.91 41.07
N ALA A 6 -13.47 -10.54 40.47
CA ALA A 6 -13.49 -10.82 39.06
C ALA A 6 -13.57 -9.49 38.31
N HIS A 7 -12.60 -9.23 37.43
CA HIS A 7 -12.70 -8.12 36.47
C HIS A 7 -13.83 -8.42 35.47
N PRO A 8 -14.72 -7.48 35.19
CA PRO A 8 -15.71 -7.65 34.12
C PRO A 8 -15.03 -7.79 32.78
N SER A 9 -15.44 -8.79 32.00
CA SER A 9 -14.99 -8.98 30.63
C SER A 9 -15.32 -7.75 29.77
N PRO A 10 -14.41 -7.33 28.87
CA PRO A 10 -14.71 -6.21 27.98
C PRO A 10 -15.93 -6.52 27.09
N PRO A 11 -16.75 -5.52 26.76
CA PRO A 11 -17.90 -5.71 25.89
C PRO A 11 -17.47 -6.24 24.54
N ALA A 12 -18.24 -7.18 23.97
CA ALA A 12 -17.99 -7.76 22.66
C ALA A 12 -17.93 -6.65 21.59
N PRO A 13 -17.00 -6.72 20.63
CA PRO A 13 -16.93 -5.73 19.55
C PRO A 13 -18.24 -5.76 18.75
N PRO A 14 -18.69 -4.60 18.23
CA PRO A 14 -19.88 -4.51 17.41
C PRO A 14 -19.76 -5.44 16.20
N ARG A 15 -20.78 -6.26 15.97
CA ARG A 15 -20.84 -7.18 14.83
C ARG A 15 -20.79 -6.38 13.54
N HIS A 16 -19.82 -6.62 12.69
CA HIS A 16 -19.83 -6.06 11.33
C HIS A 16 -21.02 -6.63 10.56
N PRO A 17 -21.80 -5.79 9.85
CA PRO A 17 -22.86 -6.31 8.98
C PRO A 17 -22.27 -7.22 7.92
N ALA A 18 -22.96 -8.33 7.65
CA ALA A 18 -22.57 -9.32 6.66
C ALA A 18 -22.41 -8.68 5.26
N ALA A 19 -21.51 -9.21 4.47
CA ALA A 19 -21.36 -8.86 3.07
C ALA A 19 -22.70 -9.15 2.35
N GLY A 20 -23.39 -8.08 1.93
CA GLY A 20 -24.72 -8.19 1.30
C GLY A 20 -25.75 -7.16 1.77
N ALA A 21 -25.43 -6.32 2.77
CA ALA A 21 -26.32 -5.23 3.15
C ALA A 21 -26.50 -4.23 1.99
N PRO A 22 -27.72 -3.73 1.74
CA PRO A 22 -27.99 -2.78 0.66
C PRO A 22 -27.05 -1.56 0.80
N ARG A 23 -26.56 -1.06 -0.35
CA ARG A 23 -25.76 0.16 -0.42
C ARG A 23 -26.61 1.29 0.15
N SER A 24 -26.49 1.55 1.44
CA SER A 24 -27.28 2.53 2.16
C SER A 24 -26.92 3.94 1.70
N ALA A 25 -27.93 4.79 1.68
CA ALA A 25 -27.89 6.24 1.53
C ALA A 25 -26.70 6.86 2.28
N ASP A 26 -26.26 8.03 1.83
CA ASP A 26 -25.21 8.82 2.50
C ASP A 26 -25.44 8.83 4.00
N PRO A 27 -24.42 8.49 4.80
CA PRO A 27 -24.56 8.51 6.24
C PRO A 27 -24.71 9.97 6.68
N GLY A 28 -25.95 10.43 6.86
CA GLY A 28 -26.21 11.72 7.48
C GLY A 28 -25.58 11.71 8.88
N TYR A 29 -24.96 12.82 9.27
CA TYR A 29 -24.48 13.01 10.63
C TYR A 29 -25.28 14.13 11.30
N THR A 30 -25.90 13.82 12.43
CA THR A 30 -26.61 14.80 13.26
C THR A 30 -25.75 15.11 14.48
N PRO A 31 -25.22 16.34 14.62
CA PRO A 31 -24.43 16.73 15.78
C PRO A 31 -25.25 16.63 17.08
N SER A 32 -24.61 16.10 18.12
CA SER A 32 -25.18 16.06 19.48
C SER A 32 -24.96 17.36 20.26
N GLY A 33 -24.07 18.24 19.76
CA GLY A 33 -23.61 19.45 20.41
C GLY A 33 -22.49 19.20 21.45
N ARG A 34 -21.98 17.97 21.53
CA ARG A 34 -20.88 17.58 22.43
C ARG A 34 -19.60 17.19 21.72
N GLU A 35 -19.60 17.29 20.40
CA GLU A 35 -18.46 16.91 19.56
C GLU A 35 -17.26 17.83 19.82
N PRO A 36 -16.04 17.26 19.91
CA PRO A 36 -14.85 18.06 19.86
C PRO A 36 -14.69 18.70 18.46
N ARG A 37 -14.03 19.83 18.37
CA ARG A 37 -13.55 20.34 17.08
C ARG A 37 -12.30 19.58 16.70
N ILE A 38 -12.29 18.94 15.53
CA ILE A 38 -11.20 18.11 15.07
C ILE A 38 -10.54 18.76 13.86
N TRP A 39 -9.24 18.99 13.94
CA TRP A 39 -8.43 19.42 12.81
C TRP A 39 -7.55 18.27 12.34
N ILE A 40 -7.62 17.96 11.05
CA ILE A 40 -6.85 16.89 10.44
C ILE A 40 -5.83 17.49 9.47
N THR A 41 -4.63 16.97 9.51
CA THR A 41 -3.58 17.30 8.54
C THR A 41 -2.79 16.05 8.18
N SER A 42 -2.14 16.08 7.03
CA SER A 42 -1.26 15.01 6.56
C SER A 42 -0.19 15.61 5.64
N ARG A 43 0.81 14.81 5.28
CA ARG A 43 1.88 15.25 4.37
C ARG A 43 1.35 15.79 3.03
N ARG A 44 0.31 15.16 2.46
CA ARG A 44 -0.36 15.59 1.23
C ARG A 44 -1.47 16.59 1.47
N GLY A 45 -1.90 16.74 2.71
CA GLY A 45 -3.07 17.51 3.07
C GLY A 45 -4.38 16.88 2.62
N VAL A 46 -4.41 15.65 2.14
CA VAL A 46 -5.56 14.91 1.64
C VAL A 46 -5.60 13.50 2.23
N PRO A 47 -6.78 12.91 2.50
CA PRO A 47 -6.89 11.51 2.86
C PRO A 47 -6.46 10.63 1.69
N PHE A 48 -6.17 9.36 1.96
CA PHE A 48 -5.98 8.36 0.92
C PHE A 48 -7.28 8.20 0.12
N HIS A 49 -7.14 7.94 -1.19
CA HIS A 49 -8.28 7.67 -2.06
C HIS A 49 -9.14 6.52 -1.54
N ALA A 50 -10.44 6.62 -1.75
CA ALA A 50 -11.37 5.55 -1.43
C ALA A 50 -10.97 4.27 -2.16
N ARG A 51 -11.00 3.15 -1.45
CA ARG A 51 -10.71 1.85 -2.05
C ARG A 51 -11.79 1.49 -3.07
N VAL A 52 -11.37 1.26 -4.31
CA VAL A 52 -12.25 0.84 -5.40
C VAL A 52 -12.89 -0.51 -5.06
N ASP A 53 -14.22 -0.52 -5.05
CA ASP A 53 -15.05 -1.71 -4.85
C ASP A 53 -15.49 -2.26 -6.21
N ALA A 54 -14.57 -2.96 -6.85
CA ALA A 54 -14.79 -3.59 -8.16
C ALA A 54 -14.28 -5.04 -8.13
N PRO A 55 -15.04 -5.96 -7.51
CA PRO A 55 -14.65 -7.35 -7.43
C PRO A 55 -14.59 -7.97 -8.84
N GLY A 56 -13.53 -8.73 -9.11
CA GLY A 56 -13.31 -9.38 -10.39
C GLY A 56 -12.81 -8.46 -11.52
N VAL A 57 -12.73 -7.15 -11.31
CA VAL A 57 -12.14 -6.24 -12.30
C VAL A 57 -10.61 -6.34 -12.25
N THR A 58 -10.03 -6.56 -13.43
CA THR A 58 -8.58 -6.55 -13.66
C THR A 58 -8.22 -5.41 -14.60
N ALA A 59 -7.00 -4.89 -14.46
CA ALA A 59 -6.41 -3.98 -15.42
C ALA A 59 -5.54 -4.78 -16.41
N PRO A 60 -5.40 -4.31 -17.66
CA PRO A 60 -4.50 -4.95 -18.60
C PRO A 60 -3.05 -4.83 -18.13
N VAL A 61 -2.26 -5.90 -18.29
CA VAL A 61 -0.82 -5.93 -18.04
C VAL A 61 -0.16 -6.38 -19.35
N ALA A 62 0.49 -5.43 -20.02
CA ALA A 62 1.11 -5.67 -21.31
C ALA A 62 2.65 -5.48 -21.27
N PHE A 63 3.14 -4.75 -20.30
CA PHE A 63 4.55 -4.36 -20.23
C PHE A 63 5.30 -5.00 -19.06
N LEU A 64 4.75 -5.00 -17.86
CA LEU A 64 5.36 -5.67 -16.68
C LEU A 64 4.90 -7.12 -16.58
N THR A 65 5.08 -7.87 -17.68
CA THR A 65 4.67 -9.28 -17.79
C THR A 65 5.52 -10.20 -16.89
N PRO A 66 5.07 -11.44 -16.61
CA PRO A 66 5.86 -12.41 -15.85
C PRO A 66 7.25 -12.66 -16.42
N GLU A 67 7.39 -12.70 -17.75
CA GLU A 67 8.67 -12.90 -18.47
C GLU A 67 9.60 -11.71 -18.25
N ARG A 68 9.08 -10.48 -18.37
CA ARG A 68 9.85 -9.27 -18.08
C ARG A 68 10.28 -9.19 -16.63
N VAL A 69 9.39 -9.52 -15.71
CA VAL A 69 9.71 -9.59 -14.28
C VAL A 69 10.81 -10.61 -14.01
N ALA A 70 10.76 -11.77 -14.66
CA ALA A 70 11.80 -12.78 -14.53
C ALA A 70 13.14 -12.29 -15.08
N ALA A 71 13.15 -11.65 -16.26
CA ALA A 71 14.35 -11.09 -16.88
C ALA A 71 14.98 -9.97 -16.04
N LEU A 72 14.17 -9.07 -15.48
CA LEU A 72 14.64 -8.03 -14.57
C LEU A 72 15.19 -8.62 -13.27
N ALA A 73 14.51 -9.58 -12.68
CA ALA A 73 14.94 -10.23 -11.45
C ALA A 73 16.25 -11.03 -11.62
N ALA A 74 16.59 -11.44 -12.83
CA ALA A 74 17.84 -12.15 -13.16
C ALA A 74 19.05 -11.23 -13.43
N ARG A 75 18.85 -9.91 -13.45
CA ARG A 75 19.97 -8.97 -13.65
C ARG A 75 20.81 -8.87 -12.37
N ASP A 76 22.09 -8.60 -12.51
CA ASP A 76 23.03 -8.44 -11.38
C ASP A 76 22.65 -7.25 -10.51
N ARG A 77 22.13 -6.18 -11.11
CA ARG A 77 21.70 -4.97 -10.42
C ARG A 77 20.49 -4.35 -11.08
N LEU A 78 19.60 -3.81 -10.23
CA LEU A 78 18.43 -3.04 -10.65
C LEU A 78 18.44 -1.63 -10.05
N ASP A 79 18.01 -0.66 -10.84
CA ASP A 79 17.53 0.65 -10.39
C ASP A 79 16.02 0.73 -10.63
N PHE A 80 15.24 1.00 -9.58
CA PHE A 80 13.77 1.00 -9.68
C PHE A 80 13.27 2.04 -10.70
N ARG A 81 13.87 3.25 -10.69
CA ARG A 81 13.44 4.33 -11.56
C ARG A 81 13.81 4.09 -13.02
N ALA A 82 15.00 3.56 -13.27
CA ALA A 82 15.49 3.34 -14.62
C ALA A 82 14.98 2.04 -15.23
N ASP A 83 14.91 0.97 -14.46
CA ASP A 83 14.70 -0.39 -14.98
C ASP A 83 13.26 -0.91 -14.78
N VAL A 84 12.56 -0.47 -13.73
CA VAL A 84 11.23 -1.02 -13.36
C VAL A 84 10.12 -0.04 -13.64
N LEU A 85 10.29 1.21 -13.21
CA LEU A 85 9.24 2.24 -13.26
C LEU A 85 8.71 2.51 -14.68
N PRO A 86 9.51 2.56 -15.75
CA PRO A 86 8.97 2.81 -17.09
C PRO A 86 7.95 1.77 -17.54
N TRP A 87 8.17 0.50 -17.26
CA TRP A 87 7.25 -0.60 -17.58
C TRP A 87 5.99 -0.56 -16.74
N LEU A 88 6.13 -0.24 -15.45
CA LEU A 88 4.99 -0.04 -14.58
C LEU A 88 4.12 1.14 -15.04
N LEU A 89 4.74 2.27 -15.37
CA LEU A 89 4.02 3.45 -15.87
C LEU A 89 3.26 3.14 -17.16
N ALA A 90 3.86 2.38 -18.07
CA ALA A 90 3.20 1.97 -19.30
C ALA A 90 1.92 1.14 -19.04
N ASP A 91 1.93 0.24 -18.05
CA ASP A 91 0.72 -0.49 -17.65
C ASP A 91 -0.30 0.41 -16.93
N LEU A 92 0.14 1.38 -16.13
CA LEU A 92 -0.76 2.35 -15.49
C LEU A 92 -1.43 3.26 -16.51
N GLU A 93 -0.69 3.73 -17.52
CA GLU A 93 -1.22 4.50 -18.65
C GLU A 93 -2.18 3.67 -19.49
N LEU A 94 -1.85 2.40 -19.75
CA LEU A 94 -2.73 1.49 -20.47
C LEU A 94 -4.07 1.35 -19.72
N ALA A 95 -4.05 1.14 -18.42
CA ALA A 95 -5.25 1.02 -17.60
C ALA A 95 -6.09 2.31 -17.62
N TRP A 96 -5.44 3.48 -17.54
CA TRP A 96 -6.11 4.78 -17.58
C TRP A 96 -6.75 5.04 -18.92
N TYR A 97 -5.97 4.97 -20.01
CA TYR A 97 -6.43 5.34 -21.35
C TYR A 97 -7.36 4.32 -21.98
N ASP A 98 -7.30 3.05 -21.58
CA ASP A 98 -8.29 2.06 -21.98
C ASP A 98 -9.69 2.45 -21.51
N ARG A 99 -9.80 2.98 -20.30
CA ARG A 99 -11.06 3.53 -19.77
C ARG A 99 -11.46 4.85 -20.43
N VAL A 100 -10.49 5.71 -20.77
CA VAL A 100 -10.76 6.93 -21.56
C VAL A 100 -11.33 6.56 -22.93
N LEU A 101 -10.74 5.58 -23.62
CA LEU A 101 -11.22 5.08 -24.91
C LEU A 101 -12.65 4.51 -24.85
N GLU A 102 -12.99 3.85 -23.74
CA GLU A 102 -14.29 3.24 -23.58
C GLU A 102 -15.36 4.25 -23.14
N LEU A 103 -15.05 5.11 -22.17
CA LEU A 103 -16.03 5.98 -21.53
C LEU A 103 -16.14 7.37 -22.18
N HIS A 104 -15.09 7.80 -22.91
CA HIS A 104 -14.99 9.15 -23.49
C HIS A 104 -14.55 9.17 -24.95
N PRO A 105 -15.00 8.22 -25.81
CA PRO A 105 -14.49 8.14 -27.19
C PRO A 105 -14.77 9.41 -27.99
N GLY A 106 -15.89 10.08 -27.75
CA GLY A 106 -16.29 11.32 -28.44
C GLY A 106 -15.46 12.56 -28.05
N HIS A 107 -14.62 12.46 -27.02
CA HIS A 107 -13.75 13.55 -26.59
C HIS A 107 -12.30 13.38 -27.08
N LEU A 108 -12.01 12.30 -27.83
CA LEU A 108 -10.70 12.01 -28.37
C LEU A 108 -10.62 12.47 -29.83
N PRO A 109 -9.59 13.25 -30.23
CA PRO A 109 -9.39 13.66 -31.63
C PRO A 109 -9.18 12.46 -32.55
N ASP A 110 -8.38 11.50 -32.16
CA ASP A 110 -8.11 10.24 -32.86
C ASP A 110 -7.93 9.07 -31.84
N PRO A 111 -9.01 8.32 -31.57
CA PRO A 111 -8.92 7.12 -30.74
C PRO A 111 -7.97 6.05 -31.28
N GLY A 112 -7.77 5.99 -32.61
CA GLY A 112 -6.83 5.07 -33.26
C GLY A 112 -5.38 5.43 -32.97
N ALA A 113 -5.04 6.72 -33.02
CA ALA A 113 -3.71 7.20 -32.63
C ALA A 113 -3.40 6.89 -31.15
N LEU A 114 -4.37 7.08 -30.28
CA LEU A 114 -4.20 6.74 -28.87
C LEU A 114 -3.93 5.23 -28.67
N ARG A 115 -4.69 4.35 -29.34
CA ARG A 115 -4.45 2.90 -29.29
C ARG A 115 -3.06 2.51 -29.80
N ARG A 116 -2.61 3.11 -30.92
CA ARG A 116 -1.26 2.86 -31.45
C ARG A 116 -0.19 3.29 -30.45
N ALA A 117 -0.32 4.49 -29.88
CA ALA A 117 0.62 4.99 -28.88
C ALA A 117 0.69 4.08 -27.64
N LEU A 118 -0.44 3.53 -27.19
CA LEU A 118 -0.49 2.61 -26.05
C LEU A 118 0.19 1.26 -26.33
N ALA A 119 0.27 0.83 -27.58
CA ALA A 119 0.93 -0.42 -27.95
C ALA A 119 2.47 -0.29 -28.01
N GLU A 120 2.99 0.94 -28.14
CA GLU A 120 4.43 1.17 -28.16
C GLU A 120 5.09 0.90 -26.82
N PRO A 121 6.35 0.41 -26.80
CA PRO A 121 7.11 0.26 -25.57
C PRO A 121 7.36 1.62 -24.90
N PRO A 122 7.60 1.64 -23.55
CA PRO A 122 7.86 2.88 -22.84
C PRO A 122 9.09 3.61 -23.39
N GLY A 123 8.96 4.90 -23.63
CA GLY A 123 10.00 5.76 -24.16
C GLY A 123 9.48 7.14 -24.58
N PRO A 124 10.40 8.06 -24.97
CA PRO A 124 10.04 9.44 -25.32
C PRO A 124 9.02 9.56 -26.46
N ASP A 125 9.12 8.70 -27.48
CA ASP A 125 8.23 8.71 -28.63
C ASP A 125 6.81 8.32 -28.25
N ARG A 126 6.65 7.29 -27.40
CA ARG A 126 5.36 6.90 -26.81
C ARG A 126 4.76 8.04 -26.00
N GLU A 127 5.54 8.67 -25.14
CA GLU A 127 5.08 9.79 -24.31
C GLU A 127 4.61 10.97 -25.17
N ALA A 128 5.35 11.31 -26.24
CA ALA A 128 4.98 12.36 -27.16
C ALA A 128 3.69 12.02 -27.93
N ALA A 129 3.55 10.77 -28.40
CA ALA A 129 2.35 10.29 -29.06
C ALA A 129 1.12 10.31 -28.15
N LEU A 130 1.24 9.87 -26.88
CA LEU A 130 0.17 9.94 -25.89
C LEU A 130 -0.25 11.39 -25.60
N ARG A 131 0.72 12.30 -25.46
CA ARG A 131 0.42 13.74 -25.27
C ARG A 131 -0.33 14.34 -26.46
N THR A 132 -0.03 13.91 -27.67
CA THR A 132 -0.72 14.39 -28.87
C THR A 132 -2.11 13.79 -29.02
N ALA A 133 -2.25 12.49 -28.75
CA ALA A 133 -3.49 11.76 -28.97
C ALA A 133 -4.57 12.03 -27.91
N ALA A 134 -4.18 12.38 -26.66
CA ALA A 134 -5.11 12.63 -25.56
C ALA A 134 -5.21 14.13 -25.25
N PRO A 135 -6.44 14.71 -25.20
CA PRO A 135 -6.67 16.06 -24.72
C PRO A 135 -6.19 16.26 -23.28
N ALA A 136 -5.73 17.47 -22.95
CA ALA A 136 -5.16 17.77 -21.62
C ALA A 136 -6.07 17.35 -20.45
N ALA A 137 -7.39 17.54 -20.62
CA ALA A 137 -8.37 17.18 -19.58
C ALA A 137 -8.50 15.67 -19.32
N LEU A 138 -8.07 14.82 -20.28
CA LEU A 138 -8.15 13.35 -20.18
C LEU A 138 -6.79 12.69 -19.95
N ARG A 139 -5.71 13.47 -19.91
CA ARG A 139 -4.36 12.94 -19.70
C ARG A 139 -4.18 12.45 -18.28
N LEU A 140 -3.47 11.35 -18.16
CA LEU A 140 -2.94 10.91 -16.87
C LEU A 140 -1.86 11.90 -16.43
N ASP A 141 -2.12 12.61 -15.34
CA ASP A 141 -1.15 13.45 -14.65
C ASP A 141 -0.86 12.82 -13.27
N LEU A 142 0.22 12.05 -13.19
CA LEU A 142 0.61 11.35 -11.97
C LEU A 142 0.99 12.30 -10.84
N ASP A 143 1.51 13.48 -11.15
CA ASP A 143 1.83 14.48 -10.15
C ASP A 143 0.57 15.08 -9.53
N ALA A 144 -0.42 15.38 -10.34
CA ALA A 144 -1.73 15.83 -9.85
C ALA A 144 -2.46 14.75 -9.04
N VAL A 145 -2.34 13.49 -9.45
CA VAL A 145 -2.86 12.35 -8.67
C VAL A 145 -2.11 12.20 -7.35
N ALA A 146 -0.77 12.27 -7.36
CA ALA A 146 0.05 12.07 -6.18
C ALA A 146 -0.11 13.20 -5.14
N GLU A 147 -0.29 14.43 -5.62
CA GLU A 147 -0.34 15.63 -4.79
C GLU A 147 -1.46 16.59 -5.25
N PRO A 148 -2.73 16.28 -4.95
CA PRO A 148 -3.88 17.02 -5.46
C PRO A 148 -3.92 18.51 -5.06
N LEU A 149 -3.19 18.90 -4.01
CA LEU A 149 -3.09 20.28 -3.54
C LEU A 149 -1.86 21.02 -4.06
N ARG A 150 -0.98 20.35 -4.83
CA ARG A 150 0.23 21.02 -5.38
C ARG A 150 -0.15 22.21 -6.27
N GLY A 151 0.47 23.36 -6.02
CA GLY A 151 0.25 24.59 -6.77
C GLY A 151 -1.12 25.25 -6.54
N ARG A 152 -1.94 24.75 -5.62
CA ARG A 152 -3.21 25.38 -5.24
C ARG A 152 -2.99 26.33 -4.08
N SER A 153 -3.65 27.48 -4.16
CA SER A 153 -3.77 28.43 -3.06
C SER A 153 -5.23 28.75 -2.81
N PHE A 154 -5.60 28.98 -1.57
CA PHE A 154 -6.96 29.30 -1.15
C PHE A 154 -6.91 30.61 -0.35
N ALA A 155 -7.66 31.60 -0.79
CA ALA A 155 -7.70 32.90 -0.14
C ALA A 155 -8.44 32.83 1.22
N ARG A 156 -9.37 31.92 1.36
CA ARG A 156 -10.21 31.74 2.56
C ARG A 156 -10.34 30.25 2.92
N PRO A 157 -10.42 29.93 4.22
CA PRO A 157 -10.65 28.54 4.67
C PRO A 157 -11.86 27.87 4.03
N ALA A 158 -12.96 28.62 3.81
CA ALA A 158 -14.16 28.09 3.17
C ALA A 158 -13.95 27.62 1.72
N GLU A 159 -12.96 28.18 1.02
CA GLU A 159 -12.60 27.73 -0.33
C GLU A 159 -11.90 26.38 -0.30
N LEU A 160 -11.03 26.16 0.69
CA LEU A 160 -10.41 24.87 0.95
C LEU A 160 -11.47 23.83 1.36
N ASP A 161 -12.38 24.17 2.26
CA ASP A 161 -13.48 23.29 2.67
C ASP A 161 -14.35 22.88 1.46
N ALA A 162 -14.71 23.85 0.60
CA ALA A 162 -15.49 23.58 -0.61
C ALA A 162 -14.72 22.72 -1.63
N TRP A 163 -13.39 22.91 -1.76
CA TRP A 163 -12.57 22.06 -2.61
C TRP A 163 -12.51 20.63 -2.06
N TRP A 164 -12.35 20.47 -0.76
CA TRP A 164 -12.36 19.19 -0.08
C TRP A 164 -13.65 18.42 -0.30
N ALA A 165 -14.79 19.10 -0.14
CA ALA A 165 -16.10 18.51 -0.36
C ALA A 165 -16.18 17.89 -1.76
N ARG A 166 -15.85 18.66 -2.79
CA ARG A 166 -15.86 18.18 -4.18
C ARG A 166 -14.84 17.06 -4.43
N HIS A 167 -13.66 17.13 -3.82
CA HIS A 167 -12.62 16.11 -3.97
C HIS A 167 -13.06 14.76 -3.39
N LEU A 168 -13.63 14.75 -2.19
CA LEU A 168 -14.14 13.53 -1.55
C LEU A 168 -15.34 12.95 -2.29
N ASP A 169 -16.26 13.80 -2.77
CA ASP A 169 -17.44 13.37 -3.53
C ASP A 169 -17.00 12.72 -4.86
N ALA A 170 -16.04 13.31 -5.57
CA ALA A 170 -15.48 12.76 -6.81
C ALA A 170 -14.75 11.43 -6.57
N ASP A 171 -14.00 11.35 -5.47
CA ASP A 171 -13.26 10.14 -5.09
C ASP A 171 -14.20 8.97 -4.77
N VAL A 172 -15.24 9.23 -3.97
CA VAL A 172 -16.28 8.23 -3.67
C VAL A 172 -17.00 7.80 -4.95
N ALA A 173 -17.37 8.75 -5.81
CA ALA A 173 -18.05 8.45 -7.07
C ALA A 173 -17.18 7.54 -7.95
N ALA A 174 -15.91 7.87 -8.12
CA ALA A 174 -14.97 7.04 -8.90
C ALA A 174 -14.79 5.63 -8.29
N ALA A 175 -14.67 5.54 -6.97
CA ALA A 175 -14.41 4.27 -6.28
C ALA A 175 -15.62 3.31 -6.30
N THR A 176 -16.83 3.84 -6.48
CA THR A 176 -18.09 3.06 -6.46
C THR A 176 -18.77 2.94 -7.81
N ASP A 177 -18.23 3.57 -8.87
CA ASP A 177 -18.79 3.45 -10.22
C ASP A 177 -18.48 2.05 -10.79
N PRO A 178 -19.51 1.26 -11.15
CA PRO A 178 -19.31 -0.08 -11.72
C PRO A 178 -18.60 -0.06 -13.06
N ARG A 179 -18.57 1.08 -13.76
CA ARG A 179 -17.84 1.25 -15.01
C ARG A 179 -16.33 1.40 -14.80
N VAL A 180 -15.88 1.55 -13.55
CA VAL A 180 -14.45 1.69 -13.19
C VAL A 180 -13.78 2.80 -14.00
N PRO A 181 -14.08 4.08 -13.75
CA PRO A 181 -13.51 5.20 -14.52
C PRO A 181 -11.98 5.29 -14.37
N PRO A 182 -11.29 6.09 -15.20
CA PRO A 182 -9.82 6.14 -15.23
C PRO A 182 -9.11 6.22 -13.85
N PRO A 183 -9.55 7.05 -12.86
CA PRO A 183 -8.91 7.06 -11.53
C PRO A 183 -9.06 5.74 -10.78
N ALA A 184 -10.22 5.08 -10.91
CA ALA A 184 -10.45 3.78 -10.30
C ALA A 184 -9.63 2.67 -10.98
N ALA A 185 -9.51 2.70 -12.31
CA ALA A 185 -8.68 1.78 -13.07
C ALA A 185 -7.20 1.89 -12.70
N LEU A 186 -6.69 3.11 -12.51
CA LEU A 186 -5.34 3.35 -12.00
C LEU A 186 -5.10 2.66 -10.65
N ALA A 187 -6.04 2.80 -9.71
CA ALA A 187 -5.96 2.14 -8.41
C ALA A 187 -6.00 0.61 -8.51
N VAL A 188 -6.80 0.07 -9.44
CA VAL A 188 -6.85 -1.38 -9.75
C VAL A 188 -5.50 -1.83 -10.30
N ALA A 189 -4.93 -1.12 -11.28
CA ALA A 189 -3.64 -1.45 -11.91
C ALA A 189 -2.50 -1.46 -10.90
N ILE A 190 -2.41 -0.46 -10.02
CA ILE A 190 -1.40 -0.42 -8.96
C ILE A 190 -1.53 -1.64 -8.02
N ARG A 191 -2.74 -2.01 -7.62
CA ARG A 191 -2.95 -3.20 -6.78
C ARG A 191 -2.53 -4.48 -7.49
N GLN A 192 -2.85 -4.58 -8.77
CA GLN A 192 -2.54 -5.75 -9.58
C GLN A 192 -1.04 -5.90 -9.88
N ALA A 193 -0.32 -4.79 -9.99
CA ALA A 193 1.13 -4.80 -10.17
C ALA A 193 1.91 -5.23 -8.90
N ARG A 194 1.28 -5.22 -7.70
CA ARG A 194 1.98 -5.50 -6.42
C ARG A 194 2.74 -6.84 -6.38
N PRO A 195 2.22 -7.97 -6.86
CA PRO A 195 2.98 -9.23 -6.87
C PRO A 195 4.25 -9.16 -7.72
N ALA A 196 4.16 -8.56 -8.91
CA ALA A 196 5.32 -8.33 -9.79
C ALA A 196 6.38 -7.45 -9.13
N LEU A 197 5.94 -6.32 -8.57
CA LEU A 197 6.82 -5.38 -7.87
C LEU A 197 7.44 -6.01 -6.62
N ARG A 198 6.68 -6.80 -5.86
CA ARG A 198 7.22 -7.56 -4.72
C ARG A 198 8.36 -8.45 -5.18
N ARG A 199 8.16 -9.23 -6.24
CA ARG A 199 9.18 -10.12 -6.78
C ARG A 199 10.47 -9.35 -7.13
N LEU A 200 10.36 -8.18 -7.76
CA LEU A 200 11.51 -7.36 -8.14
C LEU A 200 12.19 -6.72 -6.92
N ILE A 201 11.41 -6.16 -6.00
CA ILE A 201 11.96 -5.49 -4.80
C ILE A 201 12.64 -6.50 -3.87
N THR A 202 12.12 -7.74 -3.79
CA THR A 202 12.64 -8.78 -2.90
C THR A 202 13.62 -9.75 -3.58
N ALA A 203 13.95 -9.52 -4.85
CA ALA A 203 14.92 -10.33 -5.57
C ALA A 203 16.36 -10.23 -5.01
N GLY A 204 16.64 -9.15 -4.26
CA GLY A 204 17.93 -8.93 -3.61
C GLY A 204 18.97 -8.21 -4.48
N ASN A 205 18.63 -7.87 -5.72
CA ASN A 205 19.48 -7.16 -6.69
C ASN A 205 19.14 -5.68 -6.88
N LEU A 206 18.08 -5.19 -6.23
CA LEU A 206 17.73 -3.77 -6.23
C LEU A 206 18.80 -2.99 -5.45
N SER A 207 19.38 -1.93 -6.06
CA SER A 207 20.37 -1.13 -5.38
C SER A 207 19.79 -0.43 -4.15
N GLY A 208 20.53 -0.40 -3.04
CA GLY A 208 20.08 0.23 -1.81
C GLY A 208 19.72 1.71 -1.99
N ALA A 209 20.50 2.44 -2.81
CA ALA A 209 20.24 3.84 -3.12
C ALA A 209 18.90 4.03 -3.83
N SER A 210 18.60 3.21 -4.84
CA SER A 210 17.33 3.23 -5.55
C SER A 210 16.16 2.81 -4.63
N TYR A 211 16.34 1.77 -3.82
CA TYR A 211 15.34 1.35 -2.84
C TYR A 211 14.95 2.51 -1.90
N ARG A 212 15.94 3.21 -1.32
CA ARG A 212 15.69 4.33 -0.42
C ARG A 212 15.04 5.51 -1.13
N ARG A 213 15.58 5.93 -2.28
CA ARG A 213 15.13 7.10 -3.01
C ARG A 213 13.78 6.87 -3.68
N ASP A 214 13.63 5.76 -4.39
CA ASP A 214 12.52 5.55 -5.32
C ASP A 214 11.40 4.72 -4.68
N VAL A 215 11.71 3.62 -3.98
CA VAL A 215 10.69 2.76 -3.38
C VAL A 215 10.17 3.36 -2.08
N LEU A 216 11.05 3.61 -1.09
CA LEU A 216 10.63 4.16 0.20
C LEU A 216 10.29 5.64 0.11
N GLY A 217 11.11 6.44 -0.58
CA GLY A 217 10.99 7.89 -0.64
C GLY A 217 9.80 8.37 -1.47
N TRP A 218 9.34 7.56 -2.43
CA TRP A 218 8.26 7.98 -3.33
C TRP A 218 7.20 6.90 -3.58
N PHE A 219 7.57 5.74 -4.18
CA PHE A 219 6.61 4.79 -4.73
C PHE A 219 5.65 4.21 -3.68
N ASN A 220 6.16 3.80 -2.52
CA ASN A 220 5.31 3.27 -1.44
C ASN A 220 4.24 4.28 -1.01
N GLY A 221 4.65 5.54 -0.86
CA GLY A 221 3.74 6.63 -0.52
C GLY A 221 2.68 6.86 -1.58
N PHE A 222 3.07 6.86 -2.86
CA PHE A 222 2.17 7.01 -4.00
C PHE A 222 1.20 5.82 -4.12
N ALA A 223 1.73 4.60 -4.18
CA ALA A 223 0.92 3.40 -4.35
C ALA A 223 -0.09 3.18 -3.21
N ASN A 224 0.30 3.47 -1.98
CA ASN A 224 -0.60 3.37 -0.83
C ASN A 224 -1.66 4.48 -0.85
N PHE A 225 -1.29 5.69 -1.23
CA PHE A 225 -2.21 6.82 -1.35
C PHE A 225 -3.33 6.51 -2.36
N VAL A 226 -2.97 6.01 -3.55
CA VAL A 226 -3.92 5.76 -4.64
C VAL A 226 -4.72 4.47 -4.44
N SER A 227 -4.13 3.40 -3.89
CA SER A 227 -4.75 2.08 -3.89
C SER A 227 -4.93 1.41 -2.52
N GLY A 228 -4.40 2.02 -1.46
CA GLY A 228 -4.38 1.44 -0.11
C GLY A 228 -5.37 2.07 0.87
N GLY A 229 -6.28 2.91 0.41
CA GLY A 229 -7.15 3.68 1.28
C GLY A 229 -8.35 2.93 1.88
N PRO A 230 -9.19 3.66 2.63
CA PRO A 230 -10.33 3.09 3.34
C PRO A 230 -11.49 2.71 2.40
N PRO A 231 -12.45 1.90 2.84
CA PRO A 231 -13.70 1.72 2.12
C PRO A 231 -14.41 3.05 1.87
N ALA A 232 -15.11 3.19 0.74
CA ALA A 232 -15.86 4.40 0.36
C ALA A 232 -16.81 4.89 1.46
N LEU A 233 -17.41 3.97 2.24
CA LEU A 233 -18.23 4.33 3.41
C LEU A 233 -17.49 5.24 4.41
N ARG A 234 -16.21 5.00 4.67
CA ARG A 234 -15.41 5.82 5.61
C ARG A 234 -15.15 7.22 5.07
N VAL A 235 -14.98 7.33 3.75
CA VAL A 235 -14.83 8.63 3.08
C VAL A 235 -16.16 9.41 3.14
N ARG A 236 -17.31 8.74 2.92
CA ARG A 236 -18.64 9.36 3.11
C ARG A 236 -18.87 9.82 4.55
N GLN A 237 -18.48 9.03 5.54
CA GLN A 237 -18.55 9.44 6.95
C GLN A 237 -17.68 10.66 7.25
N LEU A 238 -16.45 10.70 6.73
CA LEU A 238 -15.61 11.89 6.84
C LEU A 238 -16.27 13.10 6.18
N ARG A 239 -16.84 12.92 5.00
CA ARG A 239 -17.58 13.96 4.27
C ARG A 239 -18.73 14.52 5.09
N ALA A 240 -19.53 13.66 5.73
CA ALA A 240 -20.63 14.08 6.60
C ALA A 240 -20.14 14.86 7.85
N LEU A 241 -19.01 14.47 8.43
CA LEU A 241 -18.41 15.19 9.57
C LEU A 241 -17.85 16.57 9.16
N LEU A 242 -17.36 16.70 7.92
CA LEU A 242 -16.95 17.99 7.36
C LEU A 242 -18.16 18.92 7.16
N ASP A 243 -19.28 18.41 6.61
CA ASP A 243 -20.52 19.18 6.44
C ASP A 243 -21.11 19.66 7.77
N ALA A 244 -21.02 18.80 8.78
CA ALA A 244 -21.46 19.12 10.13
C ALA A 244 -20.51 20.10 10.88
N GLY A 245 -19.36 20.46 10.27
CA GLY A 245 -18.37 21.33 10.90
C GLY A 245 -17.62 20.72 12.08
N VAL A 246 -17.76 19.41 12.32
CA VAL A 246 -17.05 18.68 13.38
C VAL A 246 -15.57 18.50 13.03
N VAL A 247 -15.30 18.20 11.76
CA VAL A 247 -13.94 18.01 11.23
C VAL A 247 -13.59 19.15 10.28
N ARG A 248 -12.36 19.62 10.32
CA ARG A 248 -11.76 20.49 9.33
C ARG A 248 -10.42 19.95 8.85
N LEU A 249 -10.13 20.13 7.58
CA LEU A 249 -8.86 19.75 6.97
C LEU A 249 -7.97 20.99 6.84
N LEU A 250 -6.78 20.92 7.40
CA LEU A 250 -5.85 22.04 7.44
C LEU A 250 -4.93 22.11 6.21
N GLY A 251 -4.99 21.14 5.32
CA GLY A 251 -4.05 21.03 4.21
C GLY A 251 -2.75 20.32 4.59
N PRO A 252 -1.69 20.44 3.77
CA PRO A 252 -0.45 19.71 3.96
C PRO A 252 0.38 20.24 5.13
N ALA A 253 0.85 19.32 6.00
CA ALA A 253 1.85 19.61 7.01
C ALA A 253 2.78 18.40 7.23
N ARG A 254 4.00 18.66 7.72
CA ARG A 254 4.97 17.61 8.03
C ARG A 254 4.81 17.15 9.49
N PRO A 255 5.15 15.88 9.80
CA PRO A 255 5.25 15.42 11.18
C PRO A 255 6.14 16.34 12.02
N GLY A 256 5.77 16.59 13.26
CA GLY A 256 6.55 17.44 14.18
C GLY A 256 6.44 18.95 13.97
N THR A 257 5.76 19.43 12.89
CA THR A 257 5.50 20.87 12.70
C THR A 257 4.31 21.36 13.50
N LEU A 258 3.48 20.47 14.02
CA LEU A 258 2.35 20.78 14.88
C LEU A 258 2.80 20.75 16.34
N GLY A 259 3.31 21.89 16.84
CA GLY A 259 3.53 22.12 18.27
C GLY A 259 2.23 22.50 18.99
N LYS A 260 2.36 23.03 20.22
CA LYS A 260 1.21 23.57 21.01
C LYS A 260 0.45 24.73 20.29
N SER A 261 0.96 25.22 19.17
CA SER A 261 0.30 26.18 18.29
C SER A 261 0.67 25.83 16.85
N ALA A 262 -0.33 25.54 16.03
CA ALA A 262 -0.15 25.29 14.61
C ALA A 262 -0.76 26.43 13.80
N VAL A 263 0.03 27.06 12.92
CA VAL A 263 -0.50 27.92 11.87
C VAL A 263 -0.49 27.11 10.59
N VAL A 264 -1.67 26.74 10.10
CA VAL A 264 -1.83 25.99 8.86
C VAL A 264 -2.86 26.72 8.01
N ALA A 265 -2.52 27.01 6.77
CA ALA A 265 -3.36 27.76 5.82
C ALA A 265 -3.88 29.10 6.38
N GLY A 266 -3.06 29.82 7.17
CA GLY A 266 -3.44 31.09 7.77
C GLY A 266 -4.35 30.98 9.01
N LEU A 267 -4.74 29.79 9.42
CA LEU A 267 -5.48 29.53 10.65
C LEU A 267 -4.49 29.26 11.81
N SER A 268 -4.57 30.09 12.85
CA SER A 268 -3.90 29.82 14.11
C SER A 268 -4.79 28.89 14.94
N VAL A 269 -4.37 27.65 15.10
CA VAL A 269 -5.10 26.64 15.90
C VAL A 269 -4.26 26.33 17.13
N ARG A 270 -4.88 26.46 18.30
CA ARG A 270 -4.30 26.02 19.58
C ARG A 270 -5.08 24.78 20.05
N PRO A 271 -4.59 23.56 19.79
CA PRO A 271 -5.30 22.37 20.19
C PRO A 271 -5.14 22.09 21.69
N ASP A 272 -6.19 21.58 22.35
CA ASP A 272 -6.14 21.05 23.72
C ASP A 272 -5.37 19.73 23.76
N ALA A 273 -5.47 18.93 22.70
CA ALA A 273 -4.75 17.67 22.53
C ALA A 273 -4.28 17.48 21.08
N VAL A 274 -3.13 16.86 20.91
CA VAL A 274 -2.58 16.45 19.62
C VAL A 274 -2.52 14.91 19.61
N ILE A 275 -3.15 14.31 18.60
CA ILE A 275 -3.09 12.87 18.37
C ILE A 275 -2.14 12.64 17.20
N ASP A 276 -1.01 12.00 17.50
CA ASP A 276 -0.08 11.54 16.48
C ASP A 276 -0.61 10.24 15.87
N ALA A 277 -1.20 10.35 14.68
CA ALA A 277 -1.75 9.22 13.94
C ALA A 277 -0.78 8.68 12.86
N TRP A 278 0.50 8.99 12.95
CA TRP A 278 1.52 8.42 12.08
C TRP A 278 1.81 6.98 12.48
N LEU A 279 1.98 6.13 11.49
CA LEU A 279 2.47 4.78 11.76
C LEU A 279 3.92 4.88 12.27
N PRO A 280 4.27 4.12 13.30
CA PRO A 280 5.66 4.05 13.77
C PRO A 280 6.56 3.53 12.64
N GLY A 281 7.84 3.86 12.71
CA GLY A 281 8.86 3.29 11.85
C GLY A 281 8.92 1.77 11.98
N THR A 282 9.38 1.10 10.93
CA THR A 282 9.56 -0.35 10.91
C THR A 282 11.03 -0.75 11.08
N ASP A 283 11.92 0.21 11.33
CA ASP A 283 13.34 -0.04 11.53
C ASP A 283 13.60 -0.77 12.84
N VAL A 284 13.96 -2.05 12.73
CA VAL A 284 14.20 -2.90 13.91
C VAL A 284 15.42 -2.50 14.71
N THR A 285 16.31 -1.66 14.15
CA THR A 285 17.50 -1.17 14.83
C THR A 285 17.20 0.01 15.76
N THR A 286 16.18 0.81 15.43
CA THR A 286 15.78 2.01 16.18
C THR A 286 14.44 1.83 16.89
N ASP A 287 13.40 1.39 16.14
CA ASP A 287 12.01 1.38 16.57
C ASP A 287 11.46 -0.03 16.83
N GLY A 288 12.29 -1.06 16.63
CA GLY A 288 11.87 -2.46 16.72
C GLY A 288 11.46 -2.91 18.13
N PRO A 289 10.67 -3.99 18.25
CA PRO A 289 10.35 -4.62 19.53
C PRO A 289 11.59 -4.94 20.36
N GLY A 290 11.51 -4.80 21.67
CA GLY A 290 12.65 -5.01 22.57
C GLY A 290 13.37 -6.34 22.37
N VAL A 291 12.64 -7.41 22.08
CA VAL A 291 13.21 -8.74 21.79
C VAL A 291 14.09 -8.71 20.52
N VAL A 292 13.64 -8.05 19.44
CA VAL A 292 14.43 -7.99 18.19
C VAL A 292 15.70 -7.17 18.39
N ARG A 293 15.61 -6.01 19.05
CA ARG A 293 16.78 -5.21 19.42
C ARG A 293 17.78 -5.99 20.25
N ARG A 294 17.29 -6.81 21.19
CA ARG A 294 18.15 -7.66 21.99
C ARG A 294 18.86 -8.72 21.17
N LEU A 295 18.15 -9.40 20.26
CA LEU A 295 18.75 -10.37 19.34
C LEU A 295 19.86 -9.75 18.47
N LEU A 296 19.69 -8.51 18.04
CA LEU A 296 20.71 -7.77 17.29
C LEU A 296 21.90 -7.40 18.18
N ALA A 297 21.65 -6.88 19.39
CA ALA A 297 22.69 -6.47 20.32
C ALA A 297 23.55 -7.65 20.83
N ASP A 298 22.93 -8.80 21.06
CA ASP A 298 23.60 -10.03 21.50
C ASP A 298 24.28 -10.80 20.37
N GLY A 299 24.26 -10.28 19.12
CA GLY A 299 24.87 -10.92 17.95
C GLY A 299 24.20 -12.24 17.54
N VAL A 300 22.95 -12.46 17.96
CA VAL A 300 22.16 -13.62 17.57
C VAL A 300 21.57 -13.43 16.19
N ALA A 301 21.28 -12.20 15.81
CA ALA A 301 20.71 -11.84 14.51
C ALA A 301 21.49 -10.68 13.89
N ARG A 302 21.24 -10.41 12.60
CA ARG A 302 21.81 -9.25 11.89
C ARG A 302 20.71 -8.46 11.16
N PRO A 303 20.94 -7.16 10.91
CA PRO A 303 20.03 -6.38 10.06
C PRO A 303 20.23 -6.78 8.59
N HIS A 304 19.13 -6.75 7.85
CA HIS A 304 19.15 -6.97 6.40
C HIS A 304 19.78 -5.78 5.68
N ARG A 305 20.56 -6.06 4.63
CA ARG A 305 21.24 -5.06 3.81
C ARG A 305 21.00 -5.33 2.34
N LEU A 306 20.78 -4.27 1.57
CA LEU A 306 20.75 -4.32 0.11
C LEU A 306 22.12 -4.02 -0.49
N PRO A 307 22.41 -4.52 -1.71
CA PRO A 307 23.69 -4.29 -2.37
C PRO A 307 24.00 -2.80 -2.54
N PRO A 308 25.27 -2.44 -2.53
CA PRO A 308 25.70 -1.07 -2.73
C PRO A 308 25.35 -0.55 -4.13
N ALA A 309 25.26 0.77 -4.28
CA ALA A 309 25.00 1.40 -5.56
C ALA A 309 26.19 1.29 -6.54
N GLY A 310 27.39 1.07 -6.03
CA GLY A 310 28.64 0.95 -6.81
C GLY A 310 29.71 0.20 -6.02
N PRO A 311 30.88 -0.05 -6.60
CA PRO A 311 31.95 -0.84 -5.98
C PRO A 311 32.49 -0.23 -4.68
N ASP A 312 32.48 1.09 -4.59
CA ASP A 312 33.00 1.84 -3.42
C ASP A 312 31.93 2.23 -2.41
N ALA A 313 30.67 1.82 -2.63
CA ALA A 313 29.56 2.16 -1.76
C ALA A 313 29.29 1.06 -0.73
N GLU A 314 28.88 1.44 0.48
CA GLU A 314 28.49 0.47 1.51
C GLU A 314 27.12 -0.13 1.24
N PRO A 315 26.90 -1.41 1.61
CA PRO A 315 25.58 -2.02 1.59
C PRO A 315 24.58 -1.26 2.48
N LEU A 316 23.40 -0.96 1.95
CA LEU A 316 22.39 -0.17 2.64
C LEU A 316 21.57 -1.03 3.62
N PRO A 317 21.55 -0.72 4.92
CA PRO A 317 20.61 -1.33 5.83
C PRO A 317 19.17 -0.93 5.47
N THR A 318 18.25 -1.92 5.45
CA THR A 318 16.84 -1.70 5.11
C THR A 318 15.97 -1.41 6.33
N GLY A 319 16.53 -1.51 7.53
CA GLY A 319 15.76 -1.45 8.77
C GLY A 319 15.04 -2.76 9.11
N ALA A 320 15.20 -3.81 8.32
CA ALA A 320 14.57 -5.11 8.58
C ALA A 320 15.55 -6.10 9.22
N LEU A 321 15.00 -7.12 9.87
CA LEU A 321 15.73 -8.30 10.30
C LEU A 321 16.11 -9.16 9.09
N ASP A 322 17.36 -9.63 9.01
CA ASP A 322 17.79 -10.49 7.91
C ASP A 322 17.31 -11.93 8.12
N VAL A 323 16.62 -12.45 7.10
CA VAL A 323 16.13 -13.83 7.07
C VAL A 323 16.49 -14.51 5.75
N ARG A 324 16.59 -15.84 5.76
CA ARG A 324 16.67 -16.61 4.53
C ARG A 324 15.32 -16.57 3.81
N PRO A 325 15.23 -16.07 2.55
CA PRO A 325 13.97 -15.89 1.87
C PRO A 325 13.15 -17.17 1.69
N ALA A 326 13.84 -18.30 1.53
CA ALA A 326 13.22 -19.59 1.24
C ALA A 326 12.37 -20.13 2.40
N ASP A 327 12.71 -19.85 3.67
CA ASP A 327 12.10 -20.48 4.83
C ASP A 327 11.88 -19.57 6.05
N GLY A 328 12.30 -18.30 5.98
CA GLY A 328 12.11 -17.33 7.07
C GLY A 328 13.08 -17.52 8.26
N ARG A 329 14.10 -18.35 8.15
CA ARG A 329 15.10 -18.53 9.21
C ARG A 329 15.95 -17.27 9.37
N VAL A 330 16.05 -16.78 10.60
CA VAL A 330 16.86 -15.62 10.96
C VAL A 330 18.33 -15.90 10.66
N ARG A 331 19.05 -14.92 10.10
CA ARG A 331 20.48 -15.03 9.80
C ARG A 331 21.32 -14.46 10.94
N ARG A 332 22.41 -15.16 11.23
CA ARG A 332 23.47 -14.72 12.14
C ARG A 332 24.37 -13.67 11.49
N PRO A 333 25.22 -12.97 12.27
CA PRO A 333 26.20 -12.04 11.72
C PRO A 333 27.10 -12.62 10.63
N ASP A 334 27.50 -13.89 10.75
CA ASP A 334 28.29 -14.63 9.77
C ASP A 334 27.52 -15.02 8.49
N GLY A 335 26.21 -14.71 8.41
CA GLY A 335 25.36 -15.04 7.27
C GLY A 335 24.72 -16.42 7.32
N THR A 336 25.09 -17.27 8.26
CA THR A 336 24.45 -18.59 8.44
C THR A 336 23.04 -18.44 8.98
N ALA A 337 22.14 -19.35 8.59
CA ALA A 337 20.77 -19.35 9.09
C ALA A 337 20.66 -20.11 10.41
N HIS A 338 19.86 -19.59 11.35
CA HIS A 338 19.54 -20.31 12.57
C HIS A 338 18.80 -21.61 12.28
N ARG A 339 19.06 -22.63 13.10
CA ARG A 339 18.37 -23.91 12.96
C ARG A 339 16.88 -23.83 13.33
N ALA A 340 16.53 -23.06 14.38
CA ALA A 340 15.22 -23.06 15.00
C ALA A 340 14.69 -21.66 15.34
N LEU A 341 15.28 -20.58 14.81
CA LEU A 341 14.78 -19.22 14.99
C LEU A 341 14.27 -18.70 13.65
N PHE A 342 12.97 -18.31 13.63
CA PHE A 342 12.27 -17.84 12.46
C PHE A 342 11.64 -16.48 12.74
N ALA A 343 11.45 -15.67 11.72
CA ALA A 343 10.73 -14.42 11.82
C ALA A 343 9.71 -14.26 10.70
N VAL A 344 8.58 -13.62 11.03
CA VAL A 344 7.49 -13.25 10.12
C VAL A 344 6.95 -11.87 10.51
N GLY A 345 6.27 -11.20 9.58
CA GLY A 345 5.55 -9.96 9.84
C GLY A 345 6.43 -8.72 9.80
N VAL A 346 6.04 -7.68 10.55
CA VAL A 346 6.60 -6.31 10.48
C VAL A 346 8.12 -6.23 10.59
N PRO A 347 8.82 -7.02 11.42
CA PRO A 347 10.28 -6.99 11.46
C PRO A 347 10.97 -7.31 10.12
N LEU A 348 10.24 -7.83 9.13
CA LEU A 348 10.73 -8.17 7.80
C LEU A 348 10.36 -7.15 6.72
N GLU A 349 9.85 -5.96 7.07
CA GLU A 349 9.31 -5.01 6.09
C GLU A 349 10.29 -4.71 4.95
N GLY A 350 11.55 -4.49 5.23
CA GLY A 350 12.58 -4.24 4.20
C GLY A 350 13.01 -5.48 3.38
N VAL A 351 12.68 -6.70 3.84
CA VAL A 351 12.96 -7.97 3.13
C VAL A 351 11.77 -8.44 2.32
N ARG A 352 10.55 -8.25 2.84
CA ARG A 352 9.30 -8.74 2.24
C ARG A 352 8.50 -7.65 1.54
N TRP A 353 8.99 -6.45 1.55
CA TRP A 353 8.44 -5.21 1.02
C TRP A 353 7.17 -4.74 1.75
N THR A 354 6.11 -5.52 1.81
CA THR A 354 4.87 -5.18 2.53
C THR A 354 4.45 -6.35 3.40
N THR A 355 4.50 -6.16 4.71
CA THR A 355 4.24 -7.21 5.70
C THR A 355 2.97 -6.97 6.52
N ALA A 356 2.54 -5.71 6.66
CA ALA A 356 1.33 -5.32 7.38
C ALA A 356 0.07 -5.46 6.51
N ILE A 357 -0.14 -6.64 5.91
CA ILE A 357 -1.31 -6.92 5.08
C ILE A 357 -2.29 -7.75 5.90
N GLY A 358 -3.48 -7.17 6.15
CA GLY A 358 -4.58 -7.94 6.76
C GLY A 358 -4.98 -9.10 5.86
N ALA A 359 -4.90 -10.32 6.39
CA ALA A 359 -5.39 -11.50 5.73
C ALA A 359 -6.92 -11.40 5.54
N ARG A 360 -7.40 -11.68 4.33
CA ARG A 360 -8.83 -11.71 4.03
C ARG A 360 -9.26 -13.14 3.74
N PRO A 361 -10.42 -13.59 4.25
CA PRO A 361 -10.99 -14.88 3.87
C PRO A 361 -11.13 -14.98 2.34
N GLY A 362 -10.84 -16.16 1.78
CA GLY A 362 -10.95 -16.43 0.34
C GLY A 362 -9.87 -15.78 -0.52
N THR A 363 -8.88 -15.09 0.06
CA THR A 363 -7.73 -14.59 -0.69
C THR A 363 -6.52 -15.49 -0.51
N ASN A 364 -5.82 -15.75 -1.61
CA ASN A 364 -4.54 -16.49 -1.59
C ASN A 364 -3.40 -15.51 -1.27
N ALA A 365 -3.44 -14.88 -0.08
CA ALA A 365 -2.48 -13.85 0.29
C ALA A 365 -1.10 -14.44 0.62
N ASP A 366 -0.05 -13.74 0.22
CA ASP A 366 1.34 -14.12 0.48
C ASP A 366 1.63 -14.38 1.98
N PHE A 367 0.91 -13.67 2.86
CA PHE A 367 0.96 -13.90 4.31
C PHE A 367 0.66 -15.35 4.69
N PHE A 368 -0.37 -15.96 4.11
CA PHE A 368 -0.71 -17.37 4.39
C PHE A 368 0.37 -18.32 3.88
N HIS A 369 0.90 -18.08 2.68
CA HIS A 369 1.98 -18.90 2.13
C HIS A 369 3.27 -18.77 2.95
N GLU A 370 3.58 -17.60 3.46
CA GLU A 370 4.75 -17.38 4.29
C GLU A 370 4.61 -18.07 5.64
N THR A 371 3.49 -17.87 6.33
CA THR A 371 3.26 -18.47 7.64
C THR A 371 3.13 -19.99 7.57
N ASP A 372 2.49 -20.54 6.55
CA ASP A 372 2.41 -21.99 6.31
C ASP A 372 3.80 -22.59 6.09
N ARG A 373 4.62 -21.95 5.27
CA ARG A 373 6.00 -22.38 5.01
C ARG A 373 6.84 -22.37 6.28
N VAL A 374 6.76 -21.29 7.07
CA VAL A 374 7.48 -21.18 8.33
C VAL A 374 7.01 -22.23 9.33
N ALA A 375 5.70 -22.48 9.42
CA ALA A 375 5.15 -23.53 10.28
C ALA A 375 5.64 -24.92 9.88
N ALA A 376 5.67 -25.24 8.58
CA ALA A 376 6.20 -26.49 8.07
C ALA A 376 7.70 -26.65 8.43
N GLU A 377 8.49 -25.59 8.30
CA GLU A 377 9.92 -25.63 8.65
C GLU A 377 10.14 -25.75 10.18
N LEU A 378 9.32 -25.12 10.99
CA LEU A 378 9.33 -25.29 12.45
C LEU A 378 9.06 -26.75 12.84
N LEU A 379 8.05 -27.37 12.25
CA LEU A 379 7.73 -28.78 12.48
C LEU A 379 8.91 -29.70 12.09
N ARG A 380 9.55 -29.43 10.95
CA ARG A 380 10.76 -30.18 10.54
C ARG A 380 11.94 -29.97 11.51
N ALA A 381 12.09 -28.77 12.07
CA ALA A 381 13.18 -28.46 12.98
C ALA A 381 13.06 -29.14 14.35
N VAL A 382 11.80 -29.42 14.79
CA VAL A 382 11.52 -30.07 16.07
C VAL A 382 11.21 -31.57 15.94
N ALA A 383 10.96 -32.06 14.73
CA ALA A 383 10.75 -33.49 14.49
C ALA A 383 12.02 -34.29 14.86
N PRO A 384 11.88 -35.40 15.58
CA PRO A 384 13.02 -36.28 15.83
C PRO A 384 13.59 -36.79 14.49
N PRO A 385 14.90 -37.03 14.39
CA PRO A 385 15.50 -37.57 13.17
C PRO A 385 14.78 -38.88 12.84
N GLN A 386 14.13 -38.91 11.68
CA GLN A 386 13.42 -40.11 11.21
C GLN A 386 14.46 -41.18 10.88
N GLY A 387 14.62 -42.14 11.77
CA GLY A 387 15.23 -43.41 11.42
C GLY A 387 14.40 -44.05 10.32
N GLY A 388 15.02 -44.32 9.18
CA GLY A 388 14.56 -44.80 7.89
C GLY A 388 13.25 -45.58 7.86
N HIS A 389 12.12 -44.87 7.92
CA HIS A 389 10.84 -45.38 7.46
C HIS A 389 10.30 -44.43 6.38
N THR A 390 10.27 -44.95 5.17
CA THR A 390 9.56 -44.32 4.05
C THR A 390 8.08 -44.25 4.39
N ALA A 391 7.64 -43.14 4.96
CA ALA A 391 6.21 -42.88 5.11
C ALA A 391 5.61 -42.61 3.72
N ALA A 392 4.64 -43.41 3.32
CA ALA A 392 3.85 -43.20 2.12
C ALA A 392 3.20 -41.80 2.15
N PRO A 393 3.09 -41.10 1.03
CA PRO A 393 2.48 -39.79 0.97
C PRO A 393 1.01 -39.85 1.40
N VAL A 394 0.64 -39.04 2.39
CA VAL A 394 -0.76 -38.91 2.80
C VAL A 394 -1.53 -38.27 1.62
N PRO A 395 -2.59 -38.94 1.11
CA PRO A 395 -3.37 -38.42 0.00
C PRO A 395 -4.04 -37.08 0.42
N ARG A 396 -3.81 -36.02 -0.35
CA ARG A 396 -4.52 -34.78 -0.20
C ARG A 396 -6.00 -35.00 -0.51
N ARG A 397 -6.85 -34.84 0.48
CA ARG A 397 -8.30 -34.80 0.25
C ARG A 397 -8.62 -33.55 -0.57
N PRO A 398 -9.31 -33.64 -1.71
CA PRO A 398 -9.82 -32.46 -2.40
C PRO A 398 -10.85 -31.76 -1.51
N LEU A 399 -10.74 -30.46 -1.40
CA LEU A 399 -11.79 -29.62 -0.83
C LEU A 399 -13.01 -29.72 -1.75
N THR A 400 -13.99 -30.47 -1.32
CA THR A 400 -15.29 -30.51 -1.99
C THR A 400 -15.95 -29.14 -1.89
N GLU A 401 -16.26 -28.57 -3.05
CA GLU A 401 -17.16 -27.43 -3.18
C GLU A 401 -18.55 -27.84 -2.66
N GLU A 402 -18.88 -27.44 -1.45
CA GLU A 402 -20.28 -27.43 -1.03
C GLU A 402 -20.98 -26.26 -1.73
N ARG A 403 -21.73 -26.58 -2.76
CA ARG A 403 -22.75 -25.69 -3.34
C ARG A 403 -23.79 -25.44 -2.28
N GLN A 404 -23.89 -24.19 -1.80
CA GLN A 404 -25.09 -23.75 -1.10
C GLN A 404 -26.17 -23.44 -2.14
N GLN A 405 -27.27 -24.15 -2.01
CA GLN A 405 -28.57 -23.78 -2.57
C GLN A 405 -29.16 -22.59 -1.84
#